data_ff3dab1511dc1a2a3d92966fde0a5338
#
_entry.id   ff3dab1511dc1a2a3d92966fde0a5338
#
_cell.length_a   1.000
_cell.length_b   1.000
_cell.length_c   1.000
_cell.angle_alpha   90.00
_cell.angle_beta   90.00
_cell.angle_gamma   90.00
#
_symmetry.space_group_name_H-M   'P 1'
#
loop_
_entity.id
_entity.type
_entity.pdbx_description
1 polymer ?
#
loop_
_entity_poly.entity_id
_entity_poly.type
_entity_poly.pdbx_seq_one_letter_code
_entity_poly.pdbx_strand_id
1 'polypeptide(L)'
;LRAEELTLEEWVALTRQYEGRHEEDRGQRATEMFDVVDENNRVTGQAPRGEVHAKNLRHRAVHVFVLNKHGEIWLQQRSHLKDVHPSLWDSSAAGHLDAGESYEAAADRELKEELGIEAVSEHVADIAASGRTGWEFVELRKARHNGPMHFAPDEIACGAFFKLKQVGAWIAARPGDFASGFIECFKTWEQEPQ
;
A
#
# COMPACT_ATOMS: atom_id res chain seq x y z
N LEU A 1 27.13 -7.88 16.73
CA LEU A 1 27.53 -9.16 16.14
C LEU A 1 27.35 -9.08 14.64
N ARG A 2 28.34 -9.49 13.85
CA ARG A 2 28.19 -9.56 12.39
C ARG A 2 27.52 -10.88 12.06
N ALA A 3 26.72 -10.91 11.00
CA ALA A 3 25.99 -12.10 10.56
C ALA A 3 26.90 -13.34 10.36
N GLU A 4 28.16 -13.10 10.01
CA GLU A 4 29.21 -14.10 9.76
C GLU A 4 29.75 -14.76 11.04
N GLU A 5 29.38 -14.24 12.22
CA GLU A 5 29.91 -14.72 13.55
C GLU A 5 28.88 -15.58 14.30
N LEU A 6 27.67 -15.80 13.71
CA LEU A 6 26.62 -16.58 14.36
C LEU A 6 26.75 -18.07 14.04
N THR A 7 26.61 -18.90 15.06
CA THR A 7 26.46 -20.36 14.88
C THR A 7 25.10 -20.68 14.23
N LEU A 8 24.98 -21.89 13.68
CA LEU A 8 23.71 -22.35 13.10
C LEU A 8 22.56 -22.33 14.12
N GLU A 9 22.84 -22.66 15.39
CA GLU A 9 21.85 -22.65 16.46
C GLU A 9 21.40 -21.23 16.80
N GLU A 10 22.32 -20.27 16.82
CA GLU A 10 22.00 -18.85 17.03
C GLU A 10 21.23 -18.26 15.85
N TRP A 11 21.56 -18.66 14.61
CA TRP A 11 20.79 -18.32 13.42
C TRP A 11 19.36 -18.85 13.50
N VAL A 12 19.18 -20.14 13.84
CA VAL A 12 17.86 -20.76 14.00
C VAL A 12 17.07 -20.10 15.12
N ALA A 13 17.71 -19.77 16.25
CA ALA A 13 17.05 -19.07 17.35
C ALA A 13 16.65 -17.65 16.96
N LEU A 14 17.51 -16.92 16.23
CA LEU A 14 17.22 -15.57 15.72
C LEU A 14 16.07 -15.60 14.71
N THR A 15 16.07 -16.57 13.79
CA THR A 15 15.01 -16.74 12.80
C THR A 15 13.67 -17.04 13.47
N ARG A 16 13.64 -17.96 14.45
CA ARG A 16 12.40 -18.26 15.20
C ARG A 16 11.92 -17.05 16.02
N GLN A 17 12.83 -16.28 16.60
CA GLN A 17 12.48 -15.07 17.34
C GLN A 17 11.98 -13.97 16.39
N TYR A 18 12.50 -13.92 15.17
CA TYR A 18 12.05 -13.04 14.11
C TYR A 18 10.66 -13.45 13.60
N GLU A 19 10.47 -14.73 13.27
CA GLU A 19 9.19 -15.30 12.85
C GLU A 19 8.09 -15.13 13.91
N GLY A 20 8.39 -15.39 15.19
CA GLY A 20 7.44 -15.23 16.31
C GLY A 20 7.01 -13.78 16.55
N ARG A 21 7.89 -12.79 16.31
CA ARG A 21 7.51 -11.38 16.38
C ARG A 21 6.63 -10.95 15.20
N HIS A 22 6.80 -11.57 14.03
CA HIS A 22 6.04 -11.24 12.83
C HIS A 22 4.66 -11.91 12.74
N GLU A 23 4.39 -12.96 13.52
CA GLU A 23 3.02 -13.51 13.63
C GLU A 23 2.08 -12.60 14.41
N GLU A 24 2.61 -11.83 15.39
CA GLU A 24 1.81 -10.89 16.18
C GLU A 24 1.67 -9.50 15.54
N ASP A 25 2.53 -9.14 14.60
CA ASP A 25 2.67 -7.78 14.04
C ASP A 25 2.52 -7.73 12.51
N ARG A 26 1.82 -8.69 11.94
CA ARG A 26 1.46 -8.61 10.52
C ARG A 26 0.49 -7.45 10.33
N GLY A 27 0.89 -6.42 9.59
CA GLY A 27 0.12 -5.21 9.29
C GLY A 27 -1.19 -5.45 8.50
N GLN A 28 -1.78 -6.65 8.63
CA GLN A 28 -3.03 -7.05 8.01
C GLN A 28 -3.81 -7.95 8.96
N ARG A 29 -4.28 -7.37 10.06
CA ARG A 29 -5.10 -8.12 11.03
C ARG A 29 -6.50 -8.31 10.49
N ALA A 30 -6.94 -9.55 10.34
CA ALA A 30 -8.31 -9.87 9.92
C ALA A 30 -9.40 -9.24 10.85
N THR A 31 -9.00 -8.78 12.04
CA THR A 31 -9.83 -8.12 13.05
C THR A 31 -9.84 -6.60 12.96
N GLU A 32 -9.03 -5.98 12.09
CA GLU A 32 -9.10 -4.53 11.83
C GLU A 32 -10.52 -4.16 11.41
N MET A 33 -11.04 -3.07 11.97
CA MET A 33 -12.42 -2.62 11.72
C MET A 33 -12.43 -1.56 10.65
N PHE A 34 -13.19 -1.78 9.58
CA PHE A 34 -13.40 -0.84 8.50
C PHE A 34 -14.81 -0.29 8.49
N ASP A 35 -14.96 0.93 8.02
CA ASP A 35 -16.26 1.48 7.66
C ASP A 35 -16.75 0.80 6.36
N VAL A 36 -17.92 0.15 6.43
CA VAL A 36 -18.65 -0.33 5.26
C VAL A 36 -19.46 0.82 4.69
N VAL A 37 -19.39 1.01 3.37
CA VAL A 37 -20.05 2.13 2.70
C VAL A 37 -21.02 1.69 1.61
N ASP A 38 -21.98 2.56 1.27
CA ASP A 38 -22.89 2.39 0.15
C ASP A 38 -22.25 2.78 -1.20
N GLU A 39 -23.02 2.75 -2.28
CA GLU A 39 -22.57 3.15 -3.63
C GLU A 39 -22.20 4.63 -3.76
N ASN A 40 -22.57 5.46 -2.78
CA ASN A 40 -22.26 6.89 -2.72
C ASN A 40 -21.14 7.21 -1.71
N ASN A 41 -20.37 6.20 -1.26
CA ASN A 41 -19.32 6.32 -0.25
C ASN A 41 -19.83 6.83 1.12
N ARG A 42 -21.07 6.54 1.51
CA ARG A 42 -21.65 6.88 2.81
C ARG A 42 -21.55 5.69 3.73
N VAL A 43 -21.09 5.91 4.96
CA VAL A 43 -20.97 4.86 5.97
C VAL A 43 -22.35 4.28 6.30
N THR A 44 -22.47 2.97 6.20
CA THR A 44 -23.69 2.19 6.51
C THR A 44 -23.52 1.26 7.70
N GLY A 45 -22.27 1.00 8.10
CA GLY A 45 -21.93 0.15 9.22
C GLY A 45 -20.42 -0.05 9.33
N GLN A 46 -20.03 -0.98 10.16
CA GLN A 46 -18.62 -1.37 10.34
C GLN A 46 -18.50 -2.90 10.34
N ALA A 47 -17.41 -3.41 9.83
CA ALA A 47 -17.14 -4.84 9.81
C ALA A 47 -15.61 -5.11 9.90
N PRO A 48 -15.22 -6.29 10.42
CA PRO A 48 -13.83 -6.71 10.41
C PRO A 48 -13.31 -6.87 8.97
N ARG A 49 -12.05 -6.53 8.74
CA ARG A 49 -11.34 -6.66 7.44
C ARG A 49 -11.59 -8.01 6.76
N GLY A 50 -11.50 -9.11 7.52
CA GLY A 50 -11.73 -10.45 6.97
C GLY A 50 -13.15 -10.64 6.41
N GLU A 51 -14.17 -10.07 7.06
CA GLU A 51 -15.56 -10.11 6.59
C GLU A 51 -15.76 -9.22 5.36
N VAL A 52 -15.19 -8.00 5.38
CA VAL A 52 -15.28 -7.03 4.29
C VAL A 52 -14.75 -7.63 3.00
N HIS A 53 -13.57 -8.23 3.02
CA HIS A 53 -12.97 -8.85 1.85
C HIS A 53 -13.70 -10.14 1.43
N ALA A 54 -14.08 -11.01 2.38
CA ALA A 54 -14.78 -12.25 2.05
C ALA A 54 -16.15 -12.03 1.39
N LYS A 55 -16.82 -10.91 1.71
CA LYS A 55 -18.13 -10.55 1.18
C LYS A 55 -18.08 -9.51 0.07
N ASN A 56 -16.89 -9.02 -0.32
CA ASN A 56 -16.71 -7.93 -1.27
C ASN A 56 -17.53 -6.68 -0.90
N LEU A 57 -17.54 -6.33 0.39
CA LEU A 57 -18.22 -5.12 0.85
C LEU A 57 -17.43 -3.88 0.42
N ARG A 58 -18.17 -2.83 0.06
CA ARG A 58 -17.51 -1.55 -0.27
C ARG A 58 -16.93 -0.92 0.98
N HIS A 59 -15.69 -0.49 0.88
CA HIS A 59 -14.94 0.16 1.96
C HIS A 59 -14.01 1.21 1.37
N ARG A 60 -13.10 1.76 2.18
CA ARG A 60 -12.25 2.88 1.78
C ARG A 60 -10.78 2.49 1.83
N ALA A 61 -10.02 3.00 0.85
CA ALA A 61 -8.57 2.88 0.83
C ALA A 61 -7.93 4.19 0.35
N VAL A 62 -6.69 4.40 0.71
CA VAL A 62 -5.86 5.49 0.19
C VAL A 62 -4.69 4.92 -0.59
N HIS A 63 -4.36 5.53 -1.71
CA HIS A 63 -3.12 5.30 -2.43
C HIS A 63 -2.31 6.59 -2.48
N VAL A 64 -1.04 6.53 -2.15
CA VAL A 64 -0.15 7.69 -2.16
C VAL A 64 0.96 7.48 -3.18
N PHE A 65 1.13 8.45 -4.09
CA PHE A 65 2.25 8.51 -5.02
C PHE A 65 3.32 9.45 -4.47
N VAL A 66 4.47 8.92 -4.10
CA VAL A 66 5.61 9.69 -3.62
C VAL A 66 6.49 10.06 -4.79
N LEU A 67 6.65 11.36 -5.03
CA LEU A 67 7.45 11.91 -6.12
C LEU A 67 8.74 12.51 -5.58
N ASN A 68 9.85 12.25 -6.28
CA ASN A 68 11.12 12.95 -6.00
C ASN A 68 11.18 14.32 -6.71
N LYS A 69 12.27 15.07 -6.50
CA LYS A 69 12.51 16.36 -7.14
C LYS A 69 12.63 16.30 -8.67
N HIS A 70 12.81 15.13 -9.25
CA HIS A 70 12.88 14.91 -10.70
C HIS A 70 11.53 14.52 -11.32
N GLY A 71 10.44 14.45 -10.49
CA GLY A 71 9.12 14.01 -10.93
C GLY A 71 9.02 12.50 -11.18
N GLU A 72 9.96 11.72 -10.64
CA GLU A 72 9.89 10.27 -10.69
C GLU A 72 9.07 9.75 -9.52
N ILE A 73 8.22 8.75 -9.78
CA ILE A 73 7.39 8.08 -8.77
C ILE A 73 8.16 6.94 -8.11
N TRP A 74 8.10 6.84 -6.79
CA TRP A 74 8.59 5.68 -6.08
C TRP A 74 7.51 4.59 -6.10
N LEU A 75 7.86 3.38 -6.55
CA LEU A 75 6.98 2.22 -6.51
C LEU A 75 7.56 1.18 -5.56
N GLN A 76 6.68 0.52 -4.82
CA GLN A 76 7.03 -0.65 -4.01
C GLN A 76 6.76 -1.94 -4.78
N GLN A 77 7.60 -2.94 -4.57
CA GLN A 77 7.24 -4.33 -4.83
C GLN A 77 6.75 -4.95 -3.53
N ARG A 78 5.50 -5.37 -3.51
CA ARG A 78 4.88 -5.99 -2.33
C ARG A 78 5.65 -7.23 -1.90
N SER A 79 5.76 -7.47 -0.60
CA SER A 79 6.36 -8.70 -0.11
C SER A 79 5.59 -9.93 -0.61
N HIS A 80 6.31 -11.04 -0.79
CA HIS A 80 5.71 -12.34 -1.10
C HIS A 80 4.84 -12.90 0.05
N LEU A 81 4.93 -12.28 1.25
CA LEU A 81 4.15 -12.64 2.44
C LEU A 81 2.77 -11.97 2.48
N LYS A 82 2.49 -11.02 1.59
CA LYS A 82 1.19 -10.34 1.55
C LYS A 82 0.10 -11.29 1.04
N ASP A 83 -1.09 -11.20 1.63
CA ASP A 83 -2.26 -12.03 1.30
C ASP A 83 -2.90 -11.64 -0.05
N VAL A 84 -2.80 -10.36 -0.42
CA VAL A 84 -3.35 -9.82 -1.67
C VAL A 84 -2.21 -9.28 -2.53
N HIS A 85 -2.18 -9.65 -3.82
CA HIS A 85 -1.17 -9.21 -4.79
C HIS A 85 0.29 -9.39 -4.34
N PRO A 86 0.70 -10.57 -3.81
CA PRO A 86 2.08 -10.81 -3.41
C PRO A 86 3.05 -10.63 -4.59
N SER A 87 4.19 -10.04 -4.34
CA SER A 87 5.28 -9.80 -5.31
C SER A 87 4.93 -8.88 -6.49
N LEU A 88 3.76 -8.25 -6.52
CA LEU A 88 3.41 -7.28 -7.54
C LEU A 88 3.89 -5.88 -7.18
N TRP A 89 4.10 -5.04 -8.19
CA TRP A 89 4.39 -3.63 -8.04
C TRP A 89 3.12 -2.85 -7.69
N ASP A 90 3.25 -1.88 -6.81
CA ASP A 90 2.13 -1.11 -6.27
C ASP A 90 2.52 0.36 -6.05
N SER A 91 1.56 1.18 -5.63
CA SER A 91 1.72 2.56 -5.20
C SER A 91 2.86 2.72 -4.19
N SER A 92 3.32 3.93 -3.99
CA SER A 92 4.39 4.18 -3.01
C SER A 92 3.97 3.71 -1.61
N ALA A 93 2.78 4.10 -1.17
CA ALA A 93 2.12 3.57 0.01
C ALA A 93 0.63 3.38 -0.29
N ALA A 94 0.00 2.38 0.32
CA ALA A 94 -1.42 2.11 0.14
C ALA A 94 -1.99 1.29 1.30
N GLY A 95 -3.13 1.70 1.80
CA GLY A 95 -3.81 0.97 2.86
C GLY A 95 -5.28 1.33 3.00
N HIS A 96 -5.97 0.53 3.80
CA HIS A 96 -7.37 0.77 4.12
C HIS A 96 -7.51 1.83 5.21
N LEU A 97 -8.65 2.50 5.22
CA LEU A 97 -9.00 3.40 6.30
C LEU A 97 -9.56 2.59 7.48
N ASP A 98 -9.06 2.88 8.66
CA ASP A 98 -9.69 2.42 9.89
C ASP A 98 -11.08 3.02 10.07
N ALA A 99 -11.95 2.35 10.85
CA ALA A 99 -13.29 2.84 11.11
C ALA A 99 -13.27 4.26 11.70
N GLY A 100 -13.90 5.20 10.99
CA GLY A 100 -13.94 6.62 11.35
C GLY A 100 -12.69 7.43 10.99
N GLU A 101 -11.69 6.82 10.35
CA GLU A 101 -10.49 7.51 9.89
C GLU A 101 -10.78 8.37 8.65
N SER A 102 -10.10 9.50 8.51
CA SER A 102 -10.12 10.30 7.28
C SER A 102 -9.05 9.83 6.30
N TYR A 103 -9.26 10.08 5.00
CA TYR A 103 -8.27 9.75 3.96
C TYR A 103 -6.90 10.42 4.21
N GLU A 104 -6.90 11.66 4.71
CA GLU A 104 -5.67 12.38 5.03
C GLU A 104 -4.90 11.69 6.18
N ALA A 105 -5.61 11.33 7.26
CA ALA A 105 -5.00 10.64 8.39
C ALA A 105 -4.45 9.26 7.99
N ALA A 106 -5.21 8.51 7.17
CA ALA A 106 -4.77 7.23 6.63
C ALA A 106 -3.52 7.38 5.77
N ALA A 107 -3.47 8.40 4.89
CA ALA A 107 -2.29 8.65 4.06
C ALA A 107 -1.03 8.94 4.89
N ASP A 108 -1.16 9.77 5.93
CA ASP A 108 -0.05 10.11 6.81
C ASP A 108 0.42 8.89 7.61
N ARG A 109 -0.52 8.07 8.10
CA ARG A 109 -0.22 6.82 8.79
C ARG A 109 0.50 5.84 7.87
N GLU A 110 -0.01 5.58 6.67
CA GLU A 110 0.58 4.63 5.71
C GLU A 110 1.98 5.08 5.24
N LEU A 111 2.19 6.38 4.97
CA LEU A 111 3.51 6.92 4.64
C LEU A 111 4.53 6.65 5.76
N LYS A 112 4.11 6.77 7.00
CA LYS A 112 4.95 6.53 8.17
C LYS A 112 5.17 5.04 8.42
N GLU A 113 4.12 4.22 8.36
CA GLU A 113 4.19 2.78 8.65
C GLU A 113 4.92 2.01 7.56
N GLU A 114 4.57 2.23 6.29
CA GLU A 114 5.15 1.50 5.16
C GLU A 114 6.53 2.04 4.74
N LEU A 115 6.74 3.36 4.76
CA LEU A 115 7.95 3.98 4.19
C LEU A 115 8.84 4.69 5.21
N GLY A 116 8.39 4.82 6.46
CA GLY A 116 9.14 5.52 7.50
C GLY A 116 9.35 7.00 7.23
N ILE A 117 8.47 7.63 6.44
CA ILE A 117 8.57 9.06 6.09
C ILE A 117 7.38 9.85 6.64
N GLU A 118 7.66 11.12 6.95
CA GLU A 118 6.64 12.11 7.27
C GLU A 118 6.64 13.14 6.13
N ALA A 119 5.54 13.19 5.37
CA ALA A 119 5.39 14.12 4.26
C ALA A 119 3.91 14.53 4.15
N VAL A 120 3.67 15.80 3.84
CA VAL A 120 2.31 16.28 3.57
C VAL A 120 1.84 15.70 2.24
N SER A 121 0.68 15.04 2.29
CA SER A 121 0.05 14.51 1.10
C SER A 121 -1.06 15.45 0.61
N GLU A 122 -1.17 15.59 -0.71
CA GLU A 122 -2.19 16.40 -1.39
C GLU A 122 -3.15 15.47 -2.13
N HIS A 123 -4.46 15.76 -2.05
CA HIS A 123 -5.48 15.07 -2.84
C HIS A 123 -5.23 15.25 -4.35
N VAL A 124 -5.43 14.20 -5.10
CA VAL A 124 -5.31 14.18 -6.57
C VAL A 124 -6.66 13.86 -7.19
N ALA A 125 -7.27 12.73 -6.84
CA ALA A 125 -8.52 12.27 -7.43
C ALA A 125 -9.23 11.24 -6.54
N ASP A 126 -10.54 11.08 -6.76
CA ASP A 126 -11.36 10.03 -6.16
C ASP A 126 -11.68 8.95 -7.20
N ILE A 127 -11.50 7.69 -6.83
CA ILE A 127 -11.75 6.53 -7.69
C ILE A 127 -12.88 5.70 -7.08
N ALA A 128 -13.92 5.46 -7.87
CA ALA A 128 -15.08 4.72 -7.41
C ALA A 128 -14.77 3.24 -7.18
N ALA A 129 -15.44 2.65 -6.19
CA ALA A 129 -15.31 1.25 -5.85
C ALA A 129 -15.74 0.35 -7.03
N SER A 130 -14.92 -0.63 -7.34
CA SER A 130 -15.13 -1.60 -8.42
C SER A 130 -14.40 -2.92 -8.12
N GLY A 131 -14.66 -3.96 -8.90
CA GLY A 131 -13.88 -5.21 -8.79
C GLY A 131 -12.39 -5.02 -9.10
N ARG A 132 -11.99 -3.97 -9.83
CA ARG A 132 -10.58 -3.64 -10.11
C ARG A 132 -9.89 -2.94 -8.96
N THR A 133 -10.63 -2.21 -8.14
CA THR A 133 -10.14 -1.59 -6.90
C THR A 133 -10.32 -2.49 -5.67
N GLY A 134 -10.74 -3.76 -5.82
CA GLY A 134 -11.05 -4.60 -4.66
C GLY A 134 -12.31 -4.17 -3.90
N TRP A 135 -13.25 -3.48 -4.57
CA TRP A 135 -14.43 -2.85 -3.98
C TRP A 135 -14.12 -1.67 -3.04
N GLU A 136 -12.97 -1.04 -3.25
CA GLU A 136 -12.51 0.12 -2.49
C GLU A 136 -12.91 1.43 -3.20
N PHE A 137 -13.47 2.37 -2.43
CA PHE A 137 -13.43 3.79 -2.78
C PHE A 137 -12.03 4.30 -2.45
N VAL A 138 -11.28 4.64 -3.47
CA VAL A 138 -9.88 5.04 -3.31
C VAL A 138 -9.75 6.54 -3.45
N GLU A 139 -9.08 7.18 -2.47
CA GLU A 139 -8.54 8.52 -2.66
C GLU A 139 -7.08 8.42 -3.08
N LEU A 140 -6.78 8.90 -4.30
CA LEU A 140 -5.41 9.03 -4.79
C LEU A 140 -4.82 10.33 -4.26
N ARG A 141 -3.68 10.22 -3.60
CA ARG A 141 -2.92 11.36 -3.07
C ARG A 141 -1.50 11.38 -3.63
N LYS A 142 -0.85 12.52 -3.58
CA LYS A 142 0.58 12.67 -3.90
C LYS A 142 1.33 13.29 -2.75
N ALA A 143 2.58 12.88 -2.54
CA ALA A 143 3.50 13.48 -1.60
C ALA A 143 4.87 13.71 -2.27
N ARG A 144 5.71 14.54 -1.67
CA ARG A 144 7.08 14.78 -2.16
C ARG A 144 8.09 14.32 -1.13
N HIS A 145 9.03 13.48 -1.56
CA HIS A 145 10.13 13.04 -0.72
C HIS A 145 11.37 12.73 -1.57
N ASN A 146 12.58 13.07 -1.07
CA ASN A 146 13.84 12.87 -1.78
C ASN A 146 14.85 12.02 -0.99
N GLY A 147 14.50 11.67 0.22
CA GLY A 147 15.36 10.87 1.11
C GLY A 147 15.21 9.37 0.88
N PRO A 148 15.95 8.58 1.66
CA PRO A 148 15.77 7.14 1.67
C PRO A 148 14.38 6.77 2.22
N MET A 149 13.85 5.64 1.77
CA MET A 149 12.67 5.00 2.33
C MET A 149 13.13 3.93 3.33
N HIS A 150 12.41 3.81 4.45
CA HIS A 150 12.66 2.81 5.48
C HIS A 150 11.44 1.91 5.63
N PHE A 151 11.50 0.72 5.12
CA PHE A 151 10.38 -0.22 5.09
C PHE A 151 10.77 -1.58 5.67
N ALA A 152 9.75 -2.30 6.17
CA ALA A 152 9.93 -3.64 6.69
C ALA A 152 9.89 -4.67 5.53
N PRO A 153 10.82 -5.66 5.49
CA PRO A 153 10.89 -6.63 4.38
C PRO A 153 9.68 -7.56 4.26
N ASP A 154 8.91 -7.72 5.31
CA ASP A 154 7.64 -8.47 5.33
C ASP A 154 6.49 -7.69 4.69
N GLU A 155 6.58 -6.37 4.64
CA GLU A 155 5.63 -5.50 3.95
C GLU A 155 6.05 -5.23 2.51
N ILE A 156 7.29 -4.82 2.29
CA ILE A 156 7.85 -4.39 1.01
C ILE A 156 9.14 -5.15 0.73
N ALA A 157 9.18 -5.90 -0.38
CA ALA A 157 10.37 -6.64 -0.80
C ALA A 157 11.48 -5.71 -1.31
N CYS A 158 11.11 -4.70 -2.10
CA CYS A 158 12.00 -3.66 -2.60
C CYS A 158 11.19 -2.47 -3.14
N GLY A 159 11.86 -1.37 -3.44
CA GLY A 159 11.24 -0.23 -4.11
C GLY A 159 12.28 0.66 -4.77
N ALA A 160 11.85 1.43 -5.76
CA ALA A 160 12.71 2.35 -6.49
C ALA A 160 11.90 3.49 -7.13
N PHE A 161 12.60 4.56 -7.50
CA PHE A 161 12.05 5.64 -8.30
C PHE A 161 12.06 5.29 -9.80
N PHE A 162 10.94 5.56 -10.47
CA PHE A 162 10.72 5.33 -11.89
C PHE A 162 10.17 6.58 -12.56
N LYS A 163 10.56 6.83 -13.81
CA LYS A 163 9.93 7.87 -14.63
C LYS A 163 8.49 7.47 -14.95
N LEU A 164 7.53 8.38 -14.78
CA LEU A 164 6.11 8.12 -15.05
C LEU A 164 5.89 7.51 -16.44
N LYS A 165 6.57 8.04 -17.48
CA LYS A 165 6.48 7.49 -18.84
C LYS A 165 6.96 6.02 -18.95
N GLN A 166 7.95 5.63 -18.15
CA GLN A 166 8.42 4.23 -18.11
C GLN A 166 7.39 3.34 -17.44
N VAL A 167 6.76 3.81 -16.35
CA VAL A 167 5.69 3.08 -15.66
C VAL A 167 4.50 2.86 -16.59
N GLY A 168 4.02 3.89 -17.30
CA GLY A 168 2.94 3.75 -18.26
C GLY A 168 3.24 2.75 -19.38
N ALA A 169 4.45 2.80 -19.95
CA ALA A 169 4.89 1.83 -20.95
C ALA A 169 5.00 0.40 -20.38
N TRP A 170 5.44 0.24 -19.14
CA TRP A 170 5.54 -1.05 -18.46
C TRP A 170 4.15 -1.64 -18.17
N ILE A 171 3.21 -0.84 -17.64
CA ILE A 171 1.81 -1.25 -17.44
C ILE A 171 1.19 -1.72 -18.78
N ALA A 172 1.39 -0.97 -19.86
CA ALA A 172 0.85 -1.32 -21.17
C ALA A 172 1.41 -2.65 -21.72
N ALA A 173 2.69 -2.92 -21.48
CA ALA A 173 3.35 -4.12 -21.96
C ALA A 173 3.10 -5.35 -21.06
N ARG A 174 3.04 -5.14 -19.74
CA ARG A 174 3.01 -6.20 -18.72
C ARG A 174 2.12 -5.82 -17.52
N PRO A 175 0.80 -5.67 -17.71
CA PRO A 175 -0.10 -5.26 -16.63
C PRO A 175 -0.13 -6.26 -15.45
N GLY A 176 0.19 -7.53 -15.70
CA GLY A 176 0.26 -8.56 -14.67
C GLY A 176 1.42 -8.38 -13.66
N ASP A 177 2.36 -7.46 -13.89
CA ASP A 177 3.41 -7.13 -12.94
C ASP A 177 2.91 -6.19 -11.81
N PHE A 178 1.68 -5.66 -11.94
CA PHE A 178 1.15 -4.64 -11.05
C PHE A 178 -0.14 -5.04 -10.36
N ALA A 179 -0.33 -4.53 -9.14
CA ALA A 179 -1.61 -4.61 -8.43
C ALA A 179 -2.70 -3.86 -9.21
N SER A 180 -3.91 -4.43 -9.27
CA SER A 180 -4.99 -3.87 -10.08
C SER A 180 -5.43 -2.49 -9.59
N GLY A 181 -5.46 -2.26 -8.28
CA GLY A 181 -5.76 -0.96 -7.68
C GLY A 181 -4.76 0.12 -8.12
N PHE A 182 -3.45 -0.20 -8.12
CA PHE A 182 -2.43 0.71 -8.63
C PHE A 182 -2.65 1.06 -10.10
N ILE A 183 -3.00 0.09 -10.95
CA ILE A 183 -3.25 0.36 -12.38
C ILE A 183 -4.40 1.37 -12.54
N GLU A 184 -5.48 1.26 -11.77
CA GLU A 184 -6.60 2.22 -11.81
C GLU A 184 -6.15 3.60 -11.30
N CYS A 185 -5.37 3.67 -10.21
CA CYS A 185 -4.79 4.90 -9.71
C CYS A 185 -3.88 5.57 -10.75
N PHE A 186 -3.02 4.80 -11.42
CA PHE A 186 -2.09 5.33 -12.41
C PHE A 186 -2.81 5.85 -13.66
N LYS A 187 -3.85 5.17 -14.14
CA LYS A 187 -4.70 5.66 -15.23
C LYS A 187 -5.40 6.97 -14.88
N THR A 188 -5.91 7.08 -13.66
CA THR A 188 -6.53 8.31 -13.18
C THR A 188 -5.50 9.44 -13.09
N TRP A 189 -4.30 9.15 -12.56
CA TRP A 189 -3.19 10.10 -12.51
C TRP A 189 -2.82 10.68 -13.89
N GLU A 190 -2.81 9.86 -14.96
CA GLU A 190 -2.49 10.30 -16.33
C GLU A 190 -3.56 11.23 -16.93
N GLN A 191 -4.78 11.24 -16.38
CA GLN A 191 -5.90 12.10 -16.84
C GLN A 191 -5.95 13.43 -16.10
N GLU A 192 -5.33 13.53 -14.91
CA GLU A 192 -5.33 14.75 -14.13
C GLU A 192 -4.32 15.78 -14.67
N PRO A 193 -4.66 17.09 -14.62
CA PRO A 193 -3.73 18.15 -14.97
C PRO A 193 -2.49 18.12 -14.05
N GLN A 194 -1.31 18.03 -14.62
CA GLN A 194 -0.02 18.01 -13.90
C GLN A 194 0.52 19.42 -13.64
#